data_42899600109126986013d41db87b7441
#
_entry.id   42899600109126986013d41db87b7441
#
_cell.length_a   1.000
_cell.length_b   1.000
_cell.length_c   1.000
_cell.angle_alpha   90.00
_cell.angle_beta   90.00
_cell.angle_gamma   90.00
#
_symmetry.space_group_name_H-M   'P 1'
#
loop_
_entity.id
_entity.type
_entity.pdbx_description
1 polymer ?
#
loop_
_entity_poly.entity_id
_entity_poly.type
_entity_poly.pdbx_seq_one_letter_code
_entity_poly.pdbx_strand_id
1 'polypeptide(L)'
;MDFFDLHCDTAYRCYGEGVDFSDDSLAVTPEKGRCFEKWYQCFAVFLKDGTENPFEYYKKTINSFKFQLKNKTENLNPIFTVEGGALIQDDLSRVEELYNDGIWALTLTWNGENQIAGGAYSDAGLKEFGRSVINELNRLKMSTDLSHLNKKSFYDSLELSDYPTVTHSALEYENLHKRNIDDCQLKHLVQKGGIFGLCFYPVFLGRGDLFENIYRNIFHILDLGYENFLSIGSDFDGADMDKKLYDITAVPALYNYLKSRNIGENILKKIFFENAYNFYTKTKGEQKQ
;
A
#
# COMPACT_ATOMS: atom_id res chain seq x y z
N MET A 1 9.71 18.02 5.59
CA MET A 1 10.15 16.62 5.36
C MET A 1 9.50 16.08 4.11
N ASP A 2 10.16 15.17 3.41
CA ASP A 2 9.56 14.43 2.30
C ASP A 2 8.75 13.25 2.84
N PHE A 3 7.67 12.87 2.15
CA PHE A 3 6.83 11.74 2.54
C PHE A 3 6.37 10.93 1.33
N PHE A 4 6.47 9.61 1.44
CA PHE A 4 5.95 8.65 0.49
C PHE A 4 5.06 7.65 1.23
N ASP A 5 3.80 7.60 0.89
CA ASP A 5 2.81 6.67 1.44
C ASP A 5 2.43 5.62 0.40
N LEU A 6 2.64 4.36 0.72
CA LEU A 6 2.39 3.25 -0.20
C LEU A 6 0.90 2.88 -0.32
N HIS A 7 0.03 3.38 0.58
CA HIS A 7 -1.38 3.01 0.55
C HIS A 7 -2.30 3.98 1.31
N CYS A 8 -3.36 4.43 0.64
CA CYS A 8 -4.54 5.02 1.28
C CYS A 8 -5.79 4.78 0.42
N ASP A 9 -6.98 4.84 1.05
CA ASP A 9 -8.27 4.58 0.41
C ASP A 9 -9.09 5.84 0.10
N THR A 10 -8.44 6.99 0.07
CA THR A 10 -9.10 8.28 -0.21
C THR A 10 -9.88 8.25 -1.53
N ALA A 11 -9.34 7.60 -2.59
CA ALA A 11 -10.04 7.49 -3.86
C ALA A 11 -11.36 6.70 -3.75
N TYR A 12 -11.39 5.65 -2.91
CA TYR A 12 -12.59 4.90 -2.61
C TYR A 12 -13.64 5.78 -1.90
N ARG A 13 -13.26 6.53 -0.87
CA ARG A 13 -14.18 7.42 -0.16
C ARG A 13 -14.72 8.53 -1.06
N CYS A 14 -13.85 9.13 -1.89
CA CYS A 14 -14.29 10.15 -2.83
C CYS A 14 -15.38 9.68 -3.80
N TYR A 15 -15.28 8.46 -4.31
CA TYR A 15 -16.27 7.92 -5.25
C TYR A 15 -17.42 7.20 -4.53
N GLY A 16 -17.13 6.28 -3.61
CA GLY A 16 -18.12 5.42 -2.98
C GLY A 16 -19.03 6.15 -1.99
N GLU A 17 -18.50 7.17 -1.31
CA GLU A 17 -19.25 8.01 -0.36
C GLU A 17 -19.63 9.37 -0.94
N GLY A 18 -19.15 9.70 -2.16
CA GLY A 18 -19.45 10.97 -2.81
C GLY A 18 -18.79 12.18 -2.16
N VAL A 19 -17.65 11.99 -1.48
CA VAL A 19 -16.90 13.03 -0.76
C VAL A 19 -15.94 13.73 -1.73
N ASP A 20 -15.85 15.07 -1.68
CA ASP A 20 -14.86 15.81 -2.45
C ASP A 20 -13.46 15.63 -1.87
N PHE A 21 -12.40 15.56 -2.72
CA PHE A 21 -11.01 15.38 -2.27
C PHE A 21 -10.51 16.52 -1.37
N SER A 22 -11.17 17.65 -1.32
CA SER A 22 -10.90 18.77 -0.40
C SER A 22 -11.65 18.70 0.94
N ASP A 23 -12.50 17.69 1.15
CA ASP A 23 -13.32 17.57 2.36
C ASP A 23 -12.49 17.21 3.59
N ASP A 24 -12.67 17.96 4.67
CA ASP A 24 -11.93 17.76 5.94
C ASP A 24 -12.18 16.41 6.62
N SER A 25 -13.24 15.70 6.26
CA SER A 25 -13.51 14.35 6.77
C SER A 25 -12.54 13.29 6.25
N LEU A 26 -11.82 13.58 5.16
CA LEU A 26 -10.78 12.72 4.61
C LEU A 26 -9.48 12.85 5.42
N ALA A 27 -8.81 11.74 5.65
CA ALA A 27 -7.49 11.74 6.27
C ALA A 27 -6.40 12.32 5.35
N VAL A 28 -6.58 12.20 4.05
CA VAL A 28 -5.64 12.68 3.03
C VAL A 28 -6.33 13.68 2.12
N THR A 29 -5.92 14.95 2.19
CA THR A 29 -6.42 16.04 1.34
C THR A 29 -5.27 16.91 0.82
N PRO A 30 -5.47 17.69 -0.26
CA PRO A 30 -4.45 18.61 -0.75
C PRO A 30 -3.97 19.59 0.32
N GLU A 31 -4.88 20.14 1.15
CA GLU A 31 -4.53 21.09 2.19
C GLU A 31 -3.72 20.46 3.31
N LYS A 32 -4.14 19.27 3.79
CA LYS A 32 -3.44 18.53 4.84
C LYS A 32 -2.03 18.10 4.41
N GLY A 33 -1.83 17.75 3.14
CA GLY A 33 -0.54 17.35 2.59
C GLY A 33 0.47 18.49 2.38
N ARG A 34 0.08 19.75 2.59
CA ARG A 34 1.00 20.91 2.49
C ARG A 34 2.12 20.91 3.52
N CYS A 35 1.99 20.11 4.59
CA CYS A 35 3.04 19.96 5.59
C CYS A 35 4.33 19.27 5.08
N PHE A 36 4.29 18.67 3.87
CA PHE A 36 5.43 18.00 3.26
C PHE A 36 6.07 18.86 2.16
N GLU A 37 7.37 18.70 1.94
CA GLU A 37 8.11 19.36 0.86
C GLU A 37 7.88 18.61 -0.46
N LYS A 38 8.10 17.31 -0.46
CA LYS A 38 7.75 16.37 -1.52
C LYS A 38 6.79 15.33 -0.96
N TRP A 39 5.70 15.13 -1.65
CA TRP A 39 4.67 14.20 -1.22
C TRP A 39 4.29 13.26 -2.36
N TYR A 40 4.57 11.98 -2.16
CA TYR A 40 4.13 10.88 -3.02
C TYR A 40 3.07 10.09 -2.28
N GLN A 41 1.92 9.92 -2.90
CA GLN A 41 0.77 9.24 -2.29
C GLN A 41 0.22 8.18 -3.24
N CYS A 42 0.23 6.93 -2.79
CA CYS A 42 -0.51 5.87 -3.46
C CYS A 42 -1.98 5.94 -3.05
N PHE A 43 -2.84 6.19 -4.04
CA PHE A 43 -4.28 6.18 -3.90
C PHE A 43 -4.82 4.86 -4.45
N ALA A 44 -5.34 4.01 -3.57
CA ALA A 44 -5.92 2.75 -3.95
C ALA A 44 -7.37 2.95 -4.46
N VAL A 45 -7.68 2.33 -5.59
CA VAL A 45 -9.06 2.04 -5.93
C VAL A 45 -9.41 0.72 -5.26
N PHE A 46 -10.07 0.82 -4.11
CA PHE A 46 -10.49 -0.33 -3.33
C PHE A 46 -11.73 -1.01 -3.90
N LEU A 47 -11.70 -2.34 -3.94
CA LEU A 47 -12.83 -3.19 -4.34
C LEU A 47 -13.09 -4.27 -3.29
N LYS A 48 -14.19 -4.09 -2.57
CA LYS A 48 -14.65 -5.09 -1.60
C LYS A 48 -14.99 -6.41 -2.29
N ASP A 49 -14.78 -7.52 -1.58
CA ASP A 49 -15.22 -8.84 -2.05
C ASP A 49 -16.73 -8.84 -2.37
N GLY A 50 -17.10 -9.36 -3.54
CA GLY A 50 -18.47 -9.38 -4.01
C GLY A 50 -19.00 -8.08 -4.63
N THR A 51 -18.12 -7.11 -4.92
CA THR A 51 -18.49 -5.90 -5.69
C THR A 51 -19.12 -6.29 -7.02
N GLU A 52 -20.33 -5.81 -7.30
CA GLU A 52 -21.01 -6.02 -8.58
C GLU A 52 -20.34 -5.19 -9.69
N ASN A 53 -20.19 -5.78 -10.87
CA ASN A 53 -19.53 -5.15 -12.03
C ASN A 53 -18.19 -4.47 -11.66
N PRO A 54 -17.24 -5.22 -11.06
CA PRO A 54 -16.09 -4.63 -10.38
C PRO A 54 -15.18 -3.83 -11.32
N PHE A 55 -15.06 -4.21 -12.60
CA PHE A 55 -14.27 -3.46 -13.57
C PHE A 55 -14.90 -2.13 -13.95
N GLU A 56 -16.23 -2.07 -14.11
CA GLU A 56 -16.94 -0.82 -14.34
C GLU A 56 -16.86 0.12 -13.13
N TYR A 57 -16.99 -0.45 -11.92
CA TYR A 57 -16.80 0.30 -10.67
C TYR A 57 -15.40 0.93 -10.61
N TYR A 58 -14.36 0.15 -10.89
CA TYR A 58 -12.98 0.63 -10.98
C TYR A 58 -12.86 1.80 -11.97
N LYS A 59 -13.36 1.64 -13.23
CA LYS A 59 -13.26 2.70 -14.26
C LYS A 59 -13.96 3.99 -13.83
N LYS A 60 -15.10 3.91 -13.18
CA LYS A 60 -15.82 5.09 -12.66
C LYS A 60 -15.04 5.75 -11.52
N THR A 61 -14.52 4.97 -10.58
CA THR A 61 -13.74 5.48 -9.44
C THR A 61 -12.48 6.18 -9.89
N ILE A 62 -11.66 5.53 -10.72
CA ILE A 62 -10.38 6.11 -11.16
C ILE A 62 -10.58 7.39 -12.01
N ASN A 63 -11.58 7.41 -12.88
CA ASN A 63 -11.87 8.58 -13.70
C ASN A 63 -12.40 9.75 -12.86
N SER A 64 -13.29 9.48 -11.91
CA SER A 64 -13.81 10.49 -10.97
C SER A 64 -12.68 11.08 -10.14
N PHE A 65 -11.82 10.24 -9.57
CA PHE A 65 -10.74 10.71 -8.70
C PHE A 65 -9.66 11.48 -9.49
N LYS A 66 -9.28 11.01 -10.68
CA LYS A 66 -8.38 11.77 -11.58
C LYS A 66 -8.91 13.15 -11.93
N PHE A 67 -10.22 13.29 -12.05
CA PHE A 67 -10.83 14.60 -12.28
C PHE A 67 -10.66 15.53 -11.07
N GLN A 68 -10.85 15.02 -9.85
CA GLN A 68 -10.69 15.79 -8.62
C GLN A 68 -9.22 16.20 -8.37
N LEU A 69 -8.25 15.36 -8.78
CA LEU A 69 -6.82 15.65 -8.68
C LEU A 69 -6.34 16.84 -9.54
N LYS A 70 -7.16 17.37 -10.45
CA LYS A 70 -6.80 18.60 -11.20
C LYS A 70 -6.52 19.80 -10.30
N ASN A 71 -7.09 19.81 -9.09
CA ASN A 71 -6.92 20.86 -8.10
C ASN A 71 -5.90 20.49 -7.00
N LYS A 72 -5.06 19.45 -7.23
CA LYS A 72 -4.01 19.06 -6.28
C LYS A 72 -2.99 20.15 -6.03
N THR A 73 -2.30 20.10 -4.88
CA THR A 73 -1.14 20.96 -4.60
C THR A 73 0.09 20.55 -5.42
N GLU A 74 1.01 21.50 -5.67
CA GLU A 74 2.20 21.25 -6.49
C GLU A 74 3.13 20.17 -5.91
N ASN A 75 3.19 20.04 -4.57
CA ASN A 75 4.01 19.04 -3.89
C ASN A 75 3.46 17.62 -3.96
N LEU A 76 2.18 17.42 -4.32
CA LEU A 76 1.57 16.10 -4.44
C LEU A 76 1.92 15.41 -5.76
N ASN A 77 2.51 14.23 -5.65
CA ASN A 77 2.78 13.30 -6.75
C ASN A 77 1.86 12.07 -6.57
N PRO A 78 0.67 12.06 -7.20
CA PRO A 78 -0.28 10.97 -7.04
C PRO A 78 0.19 9.73 -7.81
N ILE A 79 0.08 8.57 -7.17
CA ILE A 79 0.31 7.25 -7.73
C ILE A 79 -1.00 6.48 -7.59
N PHE A 80 -1.41 5.78 -8.65
CA PHE A 80 -2.64 4.99 -8.60
C PHE A 80 -2.33 3.52 -8.42
N THR A 81 -3.07 2.91 -7.51
CA THR A 81 -3.02 1.47 -7.23
C THR A 81 -4.43 0.88 -7.24
N VAL A 82 -4.53 -0.41 -7.24
CA VAL A 82 -5.80 -1.12 -7.09
C VAL A 82 -5.69 -2.08 -5.92
N GLU A 83 -6.65 -2.04 -5.01
CA GLU A 83 -6.78 -3.01 -3.93
C GLU A 83 -7.98 -3.94 -4.18
N GLY A 84 -7.67 -5.23 -4.37
CA GLY A 84 -8.67 -6.26 -4.68
C GLY A 84 -8.72 -6.65 -6.15
N GLY A 85 -7.94 -7.66 -6.53
CA GLY A 85 -7.81 -8.13 -7.92
C GLY A 85 -9.05 -8.79 -8.52
N ALA A 86 -10.17 -8.89 -7.78
CA ALA A 86 -11.43 -9.44 -8.29
C ALA A 86 -11.93 -8.74 -9.56
N LEU A 87 -11.53 -7.48 -9.77
CA LEU A 87 -11.89 -6.72 -10.99
C LEU A 87 -11.35 -7.32 -12.29
N ILE A 88 -10.25 -8.08 -12.22
CA ILE A 88 -9.68 -8.75 -13.40
C ILE A 88 -10.67 -9.80 -13.92
N GLN A 89 -11.47 -10.41 -13.03
CA GLN A 89 -12.37 -11.52 -13.35
C GLN A 89 -11.57 -12.63 -14.10
N ASP A 90 -12.06 -13.15 -15.21
CA ASP A 90 -11.34 -14.15 -16.01
C ASP A 90 -10.80 -13.54 -17.34
N ASP A 91 -10.54 -12.22 -17.35
CA ASP A 91 -10.08 -11.47 -18.52
C ASP A 91 -8.71 -10.85 -18.29
N LEU A 92 -7.66 -11.56 -18.74
CA LEU A 92 -6.27 -11.13 -18.56
C LEU A 92 -5.96 -9.79 -19.24
N SER A 93 -6.71 -9.40 -20.30
CA SER A 93 -6.49 -8.12 -21.00
C SER A 93 -6.73 -6.90 -20.10
N ARG A 94 -7.48 -7.06 -19.03
CA ARG A 94 -7.72 -6.00 -18.04
C ARG A 94 -6.47 -5.56 -17.29
N VAL A 95 -5.47 -6.43 -17.17
CA VAL A 95 -4.17 -6.03 -16.58
C VAL A 95 -3.49 -4.96 -17.45
N GLU A 96 -3.55 -5.13 -18.78
CA GLU A 96 -3.03 -4.12 -19.71
C GLU A 96 -3.87 -2.83 -19.69
N GLU A 97 -5.21 -2.93 -19.49
CA GLU A 97 -6.03 -1.74 -19.28
C GLU A 97 -5.67 -0.99 -17.99
N LEU A 98 -5.38 -1.70 -16.88
CA LEU A 98 -4.88 -1.07 -15.65
C LEU A 98 -3.57 -0.33 -15.90
N TYR A 99 -2.64 -0.96 -16.61
CA TYR A 99 -1.36 -0.32 -16.98
C TYR A 99 -1.57 0.95 -17.80
N ASN A 100 -2.46 0.91 -18.81
CA ASN A 100 -2.80 2.07 -19.66
C ASN A 100 -3.50 3.19 -18.88
N ASP A 101 -4.24 2.84 -17.82
CA ASP A 101 -4.82 3.80 -16.89
C ASP A 101 -3.77 4.39 -15.91
N GLY A 102 -2.53 3.93 -15.95
CA GLY A 102 -1.44 4.40 -15.10
C GLY A 102 -1.38 3.76 -13.71
N ILE A 103 -2.02 2.61 -13.52
CA ILE A 103 -1.93 1.85 -12.26
C ILE A 103 -0.50 1.33 -12.09
N TRP A 104 0.06 1.56 -10.92
CA TRP A 104 1.40 1.12 -10.56
C TRP A 104 1.41 -0.27 -9.93
N ALA A 105 0.47 -0.57 -9.04
CA ALA A 105 0.43 -1.82 -8.29
C ALA A 105 -0.98 -2.40 -8.24
N LEU A 106 -1.06 -3.73 -8.21
CA LEU A 106 -2.30 -4.49 -8.01
C LEU A 106 -2.16 -5.38 -6.79
N THR A 107 -3.01 -5.18 -5.77
CA THR A 107 -3.21 -6.11 -4.67
C THR A 107 -4.06 -7.27 -5.16
N LEU A 108 -3.52 -8.49 -5.12
CA LEU A 108 -4.11 -9.66 -5.80
C LEU A 108 -5.48 -10.07 -5.24
N THR A 109 -5.70 -9.85 -3.94
CA THR A 109 -6.97 -10.13 -3.26
C THR A 109 -7.30 -9.02 -2.30
N TRP A 110 -8.55 -8.93 -1.88
CA TRP A 110 -8.85 -8.38 -0.58
C TRP A 110 -8.84 -9.52 0.46
N ASN A 111 -9.76 -9.53 1.41
CA ASN A 111 -9.72 -10.48 2.53
C ASN A 111 -10.16 -11.91 2.17
N GLY A 112 -11.04 -12.05 1.19
CA GLY A 112 -11.59 -13.33 0.73
C GLY A 112 -10.78 -13.97 -0.40
N GLU A 113 -11.40 -14.97 -1.01
CA GLU A 113 -10.89 -15.66 -2.19
C GLU A 113 -11.48 -15.03 -3.46
N ASN A 114 -10.66 -14.90 -4.50
CA ASN A 114 -11.11 -14.55 -5.83
C ASN A 114 -10.53 -15.50 -6.89
N GLN A 115 -10.66 -15.20 -8.18
CA GLN A 115 -10.14 -16.03 -9.27
C GLN A 115 -8.60 -16.04 -9.35
N ILE A 116 -7.90 -15.13 -8.64
CA ILE A 116 -6.44 -15.01 -8.65
C ILE A 116 -5.82 -15.83 -7.52
N ALA A 117 -6.29 -15.62 -6.27
CA ALA A 117 -5.67 -16.21 -5.09
C ALA A 117 -6.63 -16.24 -3.89
N GLY A 118 -6.17 -16.82 -2.79
CA GLY A 118 -6.81 -16.74 -1.48
C GLY A 118 -6.27 -15.60 -0.65
N GLY A 119 -7.17 -14.76 -0.14
CA GLY A 119 -6.86 -13.71 0.84
C GLY A 119 -6.70 -14.25 2.27
N ALA A 120 -6.48 -13.37 3.24
CA ALA A 120 -6.14 -13.67 4.63
C ALA A 120 -7.19 -14.55 5.37
N TYR A 121 -8.42 -14.57 4.87
CA TYR A 121 -9.53 -15.37 5.45
C TYR A 121 -9.94 -16.54 4.55
N SER A 122 -9.11 -16.95 3.60
CA SER A 122 -9.27 -18.13 2.75
C SER A 122 -8.13 -19.12 2.95
N ASP A 123 -8.36 -20.40 2.70
CA ASP A 123 -7.35 -21.45 2.70
C ASP A 123 -6.81 -21.76 1.29
N ALA A 124 -7.35 -21.11 0.25
CA ALA A 124 -6.89 -21.28 -1.12
C ALA A 124 -5.49 -20.69 -1.31
N GLY A 125 -4.68 -21.26 -2.22
CA GLY A 125 -3.41 -20.70 -2.66
C GLY A 125 -3.56 -19.82 -3.89
N LEU A 126 -2.43 -19.50 -4.53
CA LEU A 126 -2.39 -18.88 -5.84
C LEU A 126 -2.97 -19.83 -6.88
N LYS A 127 -3.91 -19.34 -7.71
CA LYS A 127 -4.56 -20.11 -8.77
C LYS A 127 -3.80 -20.01 -10.09
N GLU A 128 -4.12 -20.89 -11.03
CA GLU A 128 -3.45 -20.90 -12.36
C GLU A 128 -3.68 -19.58 -13.11
N PHE A 129 -4.89 -19.02 -13.04
CA PHE A 129 -5.15 -17.70 -13.59
C PHE A 129 -4.34 -16.60 -12.89
N GLY A 130 -4.16 -16.71 -11.58
CA GLY A 130 -3.32 -15.79 -10.79
C GLY A 130 -1.85 -15.81 -11.24
N ARG A 131 -1.30 -16.96 -11.62
CA ARG A 131 0.03 -17.05 -12.23
C ARG A 131 0.12 -16.25 -13.52
N SER A 132 -0.91 -16.35 -14.37
CA SER A 132 -0.99 -15.58 -15.61
C SER A 132 -1.07 -14.08 -15.34
N VAL A 133 -1.84 -13.66 -14.33
CA VAL A 133 -1.93 -12.26 -13.91
C VAL A 133 -0.57 -11.74 -13.43
N ILE A 134 0.15 -12.47 -12.58
CA ILE A 134 1.48 -12.06 -12.09
C ILE A 134 2.49 -11.95 -13.25
N ASN A 135 2.49 -12.91 -14.16
CA ASN A 135 3.36 -12.86 -15.35
C ASN A 135 3.07 -11.62 -16.20
N GLU A 136 1.81 -11.22 -16.33
CA GLU A 136 1.43 -10.02 -17.07
C GLU A 136 1.83 -8.74 -16.32
N LEU A 137 1.68 -8.70 -14.99
CA LEU A 137 2.20 -7.60 -14.16
C LEU A 137 3.72 -7.44 -14.34
N ASN A 138 4.48 -8.54 -14.33
CA ASN A 138 5.92 -8.53 -14.56
C ASN A 138 6.27 -7.99 -15.95
N ARG A 139 5.59 -8.46 -17.01
CA ARG A 139 5.78 -7.99 -18.38
C ARG A 139 5.60 -6.48 -18.50
N LEU A 140 4.59 -5.93 -17.80
CA LEU A 140 4.25 -4.51 -17.79
C LEU A 140 5.06 -3.69 -16.75
N LYS A 141 5.93 -4.34 -15.97
CA LYS A 141 6.66 -3.73 -14.85
C LYS A 141 5.75 -3.07 -13.80
N MET A 142 4.57 -3.64 -13.62
CA MET A 142 3.67 -3.29 -12.53
C MET A 142 4.05 -4.04 -11.26
N SER A 143 3.85 -3.44 -10.10
CA SER A 143 4.11 -4.11 -8.83
C SER A 143 2.98 -5.08 -8.48
N THR A 144 3.37 -6.26 -7.98
CA THR A 144 2.47 -7.23 -7.37
C THR A 144 2.39 -6.94 -5.88
N ASP A 145 1.26 -6.46 -5.38
CA ASP A 145 1.06 -6.24 -3.97
C ASP A 145 0.53 -7.51 -3.29
N LEU A 146 1.28 -7.97 -2.30
CA LEU A 146 1.04 -9.19 -1.53
C LEU A 146 0.26 -8.92 -0.23
N SER A 147 -0.10 -7.67 0.04
CA SER A 147 -1.01 -7.33 1.13
C SER A 147 -2.30 -8.12 0.98
N HIS A 148 -2.95 -8.44 2.07
CA HIS A 148 -4.17 -9.25 2.11
C HIS A 148 -4.04 -10.74 1.76
N LEU A 149 -2.94 -11.22 1.23
CA LEU A 149 -2.78 -12.65 0.93
C LEU A 149 -2.67 -13.49 2.20
N ASN A 150 -3.25 -14.69 2.19
CA ASN A 150 -2.89 -15.69 3.16
C ASN A 150 -1.45 -16.17 2.92
N LYS A 151 -0.88 -16.86 3.91
CA LYS A 151 0.53 -17.27 3.88
C LYS A 151 0.90 -18.13 2.66
N LYS A 152 0.00 -19.03 2.22
CA LYS A 152 0.23 -19.89 1.05
C LYS A 152 0.26 -19.07 -0.23
N SER A 153 -0.77 -18.23 -0.47
CA SER A 153 -0.82 -17.35 -1.62
C SER A 153 0.34 -16.36 -1.65
N PHE A 154 0.79 -15.90 -0.47
CA PHE A 154 1.94 -14.99 -0.34
C PHE A 154 3.21 -15.61 -0.92
N TYR A 155 3.59 -16.82 -0.47
CA TYR A 155 4.81 -17.47 -0.96
C TYR A 155 4.72 -17.85 -2.44
N ASP A 156 3.58 -18.41 -2.87
CA ASP A 156 3.37 -18.78 -4.27
C ASP A 156 3.47 -17.55 -5.21
N SER A 157 2.94 -16.39 -4.77
CA SER A 157 2.97 -15.15 -5.54
C SER A 157 4.34 -14.47 -5.51
N LEU A 158 4.98 -14.46 -4.34
CA LEU A 158 6.31 -13.88 -4.16
C LEU A 158 7.36 -14.57 -5.04
N GLU A 159 7.27 -15.91 -5.19
CA GLU A 159 8.19 -16.66 -6.03
C GLU A 159 8.15 -16.16 -7.49
N LEU A 160 6.97 -15.84 -7.99
CA LEU A 160 6.74 -15.44 -9.39
C LEU A 160 6.94 -13.95 -9.63
N SER A 161 6.76 -13.10 -8.61
CA SER A 161 6.79 -11.65 -8.79
C SER A 161 8.21 -11.12 -8.98
N ASP A 162 8.40 -10.26 -9.98
CA ASP A 162 9.64 -9.50 -10.22
C ASP A 162 9.70 -8.20 -9.39
N TYR A 163 8.54 -7.64 -9.05
CA TYR A 163 8.39 -6.39 -8.30
C TYR A 163 7.40 -6.54 -7.13
N PRO A 164 7.71 -7.41 -6.13
CA PRO A 164 6.78 -7.64 -5.03
C PRO A 164 6.76 -6.46 -4.06
N THR A 165 5.57 -6.12 -3.57
CA THR A 165 5.36 -5.19 -2.47
C THR A 165 4.48 -5.83 -1.40
N VAL A 166 4.57 -5.31 -0.17
CA VAL A 166 3.53 -5.38 0.85
C VAL A 166 3.23 -3.94 1.18
N THR A 167 2.17 -3.38 0.59
CA THR A 167 1.92 -1.93 0.67
C THR A 167 1.47 -1.48 2.05
N HIS A 168 0.69 -2.31 2.77
CA HIS A 168 0.16 -2.01 4.10
C HIS A 168 -0.06 -3.28 4.93
N SER A 169 0.81 -3.48 5.93
CA SER A 169 0.74 -4.59 6.90
C SER A 169 1.54 -4.23 8.16
N ALA A 170 1.51 -5.08 9.18
CA ALA A 170 2.40 -5.01 10.34
C ALA A 170 3.06 -6.38 10.57
N LEU A 171 3.79 -6.55 11.67
CA LEU A 171 4.51 -7.79 11.96
C LEU A 171 3.74 -8.66 12.96
N GLU A 172 3.68 -9.97 12.67
CA GLU A 172 3.16 -10.95 13.63
C GLU A 172 3.99 -11.00 14.93
N TYR A 173 5.26 -10.63 14.86
CA TYR A 173 6.15 -10.55 16.03
C TYR A 173 5.57 -9.62 17.12
N GLU A 174 5.00 -8.48 16.73
CA GLU A 174 4.42 -7.52 17.67
C GLU A 174 2.96 -7.83 18.01
N ASN A 175 2.19 -8.31 17.04
CA ASN A 175 0.77 -8.62 17.22
C ASN A 175 0.30 -9.70 16.25
N LEU A 176 -0.14 -10.83 16.79
CA LEU A 176 -0.64 -11.93 15.97
C LEU A 176 -1.99 -11.56 15.33
N HIS A 177 -1.96 -11.28 14.04
CA HIS A 177 -3.13 -10.94 13.25
C HIS A 177 -3.01 -11.55 11.85
N LYS A 178 -4.12 -12.03 11.27
CA LYS A 178 -4.14 -12.68 9.94
C LYS A 178 -3.65 -11.80 8.78
N ARG A 179 -3.69 -10.47 8.95
CA ARG A 179 -3.23 -9.49 7.97
C ARG A 179 -1.76 -9.14 8.15
N ASN A 180 -1.14 -9.53 9.25
CA ASN A 180 0.27 -9.29 9.53
C ASN A 180 1.13 -10.36 8.86
N ILE A 181 2.39 -10.02 8.59
CA ILE A 181 3.38 -10.96 8.06
C ILE A 181 4.37 -11.37 9.14
N ASP A 182 4.87 -12.60 9.05
CA ASP A 182 5.93 -13.08 9.94
C ASP A 182 7.34 -12.72 9.42
N ASP A 183 8.34 -12.94 10.27
CA ASP A 183 9.75 -12.66 9.94
C ASP A 183 10.25 -13.48 8.74
N CYS A 184 9.70 -14.67 8.51
CA CYS A 184 10.06 -15.48 7.34
C CYS A 184 9.51 -14.87 6.05
N GLN A 185 8.26 -14.38 6.06
CA GLN A 185 7.67 -13.69 4.93
C GLN A 185 8.43 -12.38 4.63
N LEU A 186 8.74 -11.59 5.68
CA LEU A 186 9.53 -10.37 5.54
C LEU A 186 10.93 -10.66 4.96
N LYS A 187 11.62 -11.68 5.47
CA LYS A 187 12.94 -12.10 4.95
C LYS A 187 12.88 -12.45 3.46
N HIS A 188 11.90 -13.23 3.03
CA HIS A 188 11.77 -13.62 1.63
C HIS A 188 11.40 -12.43 0.73
N LEU A 189 10.55 -11.51 1.21
CA LEU A 189 10.25 -10.26 0.51
C LEU A 189 11.52 -9.44 0.28
N VAL A 190 12.34 -9.26 1.32
CA VAL A 190 13.63 -8.55 1.25
C VAL A 190 14.60 -9.23 0.29
N GLN A 191 14.71 -10.56 0.33
CA GLN A 191 15.57 -11.32 -0.58
C GLN A 191 15.17 -11.18 -2.05
N LYS A 192 13.89 -10.97 -2.32
CA LYS A 192 13.36 -10.66 -3.67
C LYS A 192 13.54 -9.16 -4.05
N GLY A 193 14.08 -8.34 -3.14
CA GLY A 193 14.23 -6.90 -3.38
C GLY A 193 12.90 -6.15 -3.34
N GLY A 194 11.89 -6.71 -2.68
CA GLY A 194 10.59 -6.09 -2.46
C GLY A 194 10.61 -5.03 -1.37
N ILE A 195 9.50 -4.32 -1.17
CA ILE A 195 9.36 -3.28 -0.15
C ILE A 195 8.19 -3.58 0.79
N PHE A 196 8.36 -3.26 2.07
CA PHE A 196 7.37 -3.43 3.12
C PHE A 196 6.88 -2.06 3.61
N GLY A 197 5.57 -1.80 3.50
CA GLY A 197 4.87 -0.65 4.04
C GLY A 197 4.24 -0.97 5.39
N LEU A 198 4.71 -0.30 6.43
CA LEU A 198 4.15 -0.43 7.77
C LEU A 198 2.82 0.31 7.86
N CYS A 199 1.76 -0.44 8.15
CA CYS A 199 0.40 0.06 8.32
C CYS A 199 0.21 0.77 9.66
N PHE A 200 -0.64 1.80 9.67
CA PHE A 200 -0.97 2.55 10.90
C PHE A 200 -2.23 2.06 11.59
N TYR A 201 -2.94 1.10 11.02
CA TYR A 201 -4.16 0.58 11.60
C TYR A 201 -3.90 -0.05 12.99
N PRO A 202 -4.54 0.47 14.07
CA PRO A 202 -4.23 0.04 15.43
C PRO A 202 -4.46 -1.45 15.69
N VAL A 203 -5.44 -2.05 14.96
CA VAL A 203 -5.75 -3.48 15.12
C VAL A 203 -4.59 -4.37 14.66
N PHE A 204 -3.82 -3.95 13.67
CA PHE A 204 -2.63 -4.68 13.20
C PHE A 204 -1.45 -4.49 14.16
N LEU A 205 -1.34 -3.31 14.74
CA LEU A 205 -0.23 -2.91 15.61
C LEU A 205 -0.36 -3.40 17.05
N GLY A 206 -1.57 -3.82 17.46
CA GLY A 206 -1.83 -4.32 18.80
C GLY A 206 -2.27 -3.24 19.80
N ARG A 207 -2.49 -3.67 21.07
CA ARG A 207 -2.99 -2.80 22.12
C ARG A 207 -1.88 -1.88 22.68
N GLY A 208 -2.26 -0.71 23.19
CA GLY A 208 -1.36 0.21 23.88
C GLY A 208 -1.19 1.54 23.16
N ASP A 209 -0.04 2.17 23.36
CA ASP A 209 0.28 3.44 22.71
C ASP A 209 0.65 3.22 21.23
N LEU A 210 -0.06 3.88 20.33
CA LEU A 210 0.12 3.70 18.89
C LEU A 210 1.56 3.99 18.43
N PHE A 211 2.14 5.10 18.87
CA PHE A 211 3.50 5.47 18.44
C PHE A 211 4.54 4.48 18.97
N GLU A 212 4.33 3.96 20.18
CA GLU A 212 5.20 2.92 20.73
C GLU A 212 5.08 1.62 19.96
N ASN A 213 3.87 1.22 19.56
CA ASN A 213 3.66 0.01 18.75
C ASN A 213 4.30 0.15 17.36
N ILE A 214 4.16 1.31 16.71
CA ILE A 214 4.85 1.61 15.44
C ILE A 214 6.37 1.57 15.64
N TYR A 215 6.89 2.18 16.71
CA TYR A 215 8.30 2.14 17.03
C TYR A 215 8.84 0.71 17.20
N ARG A 216 8.12 -0.18 17.88
CA ARG A 216 8.53 -1.57 18.07
C ARG A 216 8.60 -2.34 16.75
N ASN A 217 7.59 -2.18 15.88
CA ASN A 217 7.63 -2.78 14.53
C ASN A 217 8.86 -2.27 13.75
N ILE A 218 9.09 -0.97 13.73
CA ILE A 218 10.25 -0.37 13.05
C ILE A 218 11.54 -0.90 13.66
N PHE A 219 11.68 -0.86 14.98
CA PHE A 219 12.89 -1.29 15.68
C PHE A 219 13.21 -2.76 15.38
N HIS A 220 12.21 -3.65 15.39
CA HIS A 220 12.40 -5.05 15.05
C HIS A 220 12.93 -5.23 13.62
N ILE A 221 12.37 -4.51 12.64
CA ILE A 221 12.82 -4.54 11.24
C ILE A 221 14.26 -4.02 11.10
N LEU A 222 14.61 -2.98 11.85
CA LEU A 222 15.97 -2.44 11.88
C LEU A 222 16.97 -3.42 12.54
N ASP A 223 16.56 -4.10 13.61
CA ASP A 223 17.39 -5.13 14.28
C ASP A 223 17.67 -6.33 13.36
N LEU A 224 16.74 -6.64 12.45
CA LEU A 224 16.96 -7.63 11.38
C LEU A 224 17.89 -7.14 10.24
N GLY A 225 18.28 -5.86 10.22
CA GLY A 225 19.12 -5.26 9.18
C GLY A 225 18.38 -4.90 7.89
N TYR A 226 17.07 -4.67 7.94
CA TYR A 226 16.22 -4.44 6.77
C TYR A 226 15.80 -2.98 6.57
N GLU A 227 16.60 -2.02 7.06
CA GLU A 227 16.31 -0.58 7.00
C GLU A 227 16.09 -0.04 5.57
N ASN A 228 16.59 -0.71 4.54
CA ASN A 228 16.46 -0.30 3.14
C ASN A 228 15.18 -0.83 2.46
N PHE A 229 14.39 -1.63 3.16
CA PHE A 229 13.20 -2.29 2.64
C PHE A 229 11.93 -1.91 3.38
N LEU A 230 12.03 -1.06 4.41
CA LEU A 230 10.93 -0.57 5.21
C LEU A 230 10.46 0.80 4.71
N SER A 231 9.16 0.97 4.55
CA SER A 231 8.49 2.23 4.26
C SER A 231 7.20 2.36 5.06
N ILE A 232 6.41 3.37 4.76
CA ILE A 232 5.07 3.59 5.32
C ILE A 232 4.01 3.21 4.29
N GLY A 233 2.93 2.57 4.76
CA GLY A 233 1.71 2.33 4.01
C GLY A 233 0.54 2.55 4.95
N SER A 234 0.08 3.79 5.06
CA SER A 234 -0.70 4.28 6.20
C SER A 234 -2.02 3.59 6.41
N ASP A 235 -2.71 3.22 5.34
CA ASP A 235 -4.10 2.77 5.33
C ASP A 235 -5.09 3.89 5.75
N PHE A 236 -4.69 5.16 5.54
CA PHE A 236 -5.56 6.31 5.76
C PHE A 236 -6.81 6.22 4.88
N ASP A 237 -7.92 6.64 5.44
CA ASP A 237 -9.26 6.56 4.82
C ASP A 237 -9.78 5.12 4.60
N GLY A 238 -8.99 4.07 4.83
CA GLY A 238 -9.38 2.66 4.70
C GLY A 238 -9.67 1.97 6.04
N ALA A 239 -9.17 2.53 7.14
CA ALA A 239 -9.32 1.96 8.47
C ALA A 239 -9.63 3.01 9.54
N ASP A 240 -10.17 2.54 10.69
CA ASP A 240 -10.41 3.40 11.86
C ASP A 240 -9.07 3.75 12.53
N MET A 241 -8.62 4.99 12.35
CA MET A 241 -7.35 5.48 12.85
C MET A 241 -7.40 5.87 14.35
N ASP A 242 -6.26 5.74 15.02
CA ASP A 242 -6.07 6.27 16.37
C ASP A 242 -6.03 7.81 16.37
N LYS A 243 -6.46 8.42 17.48
CA LYS A 243 -6.47 9.88 17.65
C LYS A 243 -5.09 10.54 17.52
N LYS A 244 -4.00 9.80 17.74
CA LYS A 244 -2.62 10.29 17.59
C LYS A 244 -2.18 10.37 16.14
N LEU A 245 -2.84 9.62 15.24
CA LEU A 245 -2.47 9.51 13.82
C LEU A 245 -3.75 9.44 12.99
N TYR A 246 -4.66 10.39 13.20
CA TYR A 246 -5.99 10.41 12.60
C TYR A 246 -5.97 10.86 11.14
N ASP A 247 -4.97 11.62 10.72
CA ASP A 247 -4.77 12.04 9.33
C ASP A 247 -3.29 12.31 9.03
N ILE A 248 -3.01 12.66 7.80
CA ILE A 248 -1.66 12.86 7.27
C ILE A 248 -0.89 13.99 7.99
N THR A 249 -1.58 14.97 8.62
CA THR A 249 -0.92 16.08 9.35
C THR A 249 -0.25 15.61 10.64
N ALA A 250 -0.62 14.44 11.15
CA ALA A 250 -0.01 13.84 12.33
C ALA A 250 1.31 13.09 12.04
N VAL A 251 1.63 12.81 10.77
CA VAL A 251 2.85 12.09 10.38
C VAL A 251 4.14 12.76 10.85
N PRO A 252 4.30 14.11 10.80
CA PRO A 252 5.46 14.79 11.37
C PRO A 252 5.64 14.57 12.87
N ALA A 253 4.54 14.41 13.62
CA ALA A 253 4.61 14.11 15.06
C ALA A 253 5.15 12.69 15.31
N LEU A 254 4.73 11.70 14.50
CA LEU A 254 5.31 10.36 14.52
C LEU A 254 6.81 10.38 14.18
N TYR A 255 7.20 11.10 13.12
CA TYR A 255 8.61 11.26 12.75
C TYR A 255 9.46 11.80 13.91
N ASN A 256 8.99 12.86 14.58
CA ASN A 256 9.67 13.46 15.73
C ASN A 256 9.71 12.50 16.93
N TYR A 257 8.64 11.74 17.17
CA TYR A 257 8.63 10.71 18.21
C TYR A 257 9.70 9.65 17.94
N LEU A 258 9.79 9.11 16.74
CA LEU A 258 10.81 8.11 16.37
C LEU A 258 12.24 8.69 16.49
N LYS A 259 12.44 9.94 16.13
CA LYS A 259 13.71 10.66 16.33
C LYS A 259 14.07 10.76 17.82
N SER A 260 13.09 11.03 18.70
CA SER A 260 13.28 11.07 20.15
C SER A 260 13.63 9.69 20.75
N ARG A 261 13.27 8.60 20.05
CA ARG A 261 13.61 7.22 20.39
C ARG A 261 14.98 6.78 19.82
N ASN A 262 15.81 7.75 19.40
CA ASN A 262 17.15 7.56 18.85
C ASN A 262 17.23 6.81 17.50
N ILE A 263 16.14 6.79 16.70
CA ILE A 263 16.25 6.40 15.32
C ILE A 263 16.93 7.52 14.55
N GLY A 264 18.07 7.23 13.92
CA GLY A 264 18.88 8.22 13.22
C GLY A 264 18.13 8.86 12.05
N GLU A 265 18.39 10.15 11.81
CA GLU A 265 17.68 10.92 10.78
C GLU A 265 17.82 10.32 9.37
N ASN A 266 18.97 9.74 9.03
CA ASN A 266 19.17 9.05 7.75
C ASN A 266 18.26 7.82 7.61
N ILE A 267 18.00 7.07 8.68
CA ILE A 267 17.08 5.94 8.70
C ILE A 267 15.63 6.44 8.54
N LEU A 268 15.27 7.50 9.26
CA LEU A 268 13.93 8.10 9.13
C LEU A 268 13.66 8.59 7.68
N LYS A 269 14.61 9.23 7.03
CA LYS A 269 14.48 9.64 5.61
C LYS A 269 14.24 8.43 4.70
N LYS A 270 14.96 7.33 4.92
CA LYS A 270 14.73 6.08 4.18
C LYS A 270 13.31 5.57 4.37
N ILE A 271 12.85 5.46 5.62
CA ILE A 271 11.54 4.90 5.97
C ILE A 271 10.40 5.77 5.43
N PHE A 272 10.49 7.09 5.62
CA PHE A 272 9.40 7.99 5.26
C PHE A 272 9.37 8.41 3.79
N PHE A 273 10.47 8.17 3.04
CA PHE A 273 10.52 8.59 1.64
C PHE A 273 11.40 7.71 0.75
N GLU A 274 12.71 7.62 1.02
CA GLU A 274 13.70 7.20 0.03
C GLU A 274 13.50 5.75 -0.44
N ASN A 275 13.16 4.83 0.47
CA ASN A 275 12.99 3.42 0.13
C ASN A 275 11.84 3.21 -0.86
N ALA A 276 10.67 3.77 -0.56
CA ALA A 276 9.52 3.70 -1.48
C ALA A 276 9.78 4.42 -2.79
N TYR A 277 10.41 5.59 -2.75
CA TYR A 277 10.76 6.35 -3.95
C TYR A 277 11.71 5.59 -4.86
N ASN A 278 12.77 4.99 -4.31
CA ASN A 278 13.74 4.20 -5.06
C ASN A 278 13.10 2.94 -5.66
N PHE A 279 12.23 2.27 -4.90
CA PHE A 279 11.50 1.11 -5.41
C PHE A 279 10.54 1.51 -6.54
N TYR A 280 9.74 2.57 -6.35
CA TYR A 280 8.83 3.09 -7.36
C TYR A 280 9.54 3.48 -8.65
N THR A 281 10.63 4.23 -8.56
CA THR A 281 11.38 4.68 -9.74
C THR A 281 12.04 3.53 -10.49
N LYS A 282 12.53 2.52 -9.77
CA LYS A 282 13.07 1.29 -10.38
C LYS A 282 12.01 0.55 -11.21
N THR A 283 10.77 0.49 -10.73
CA THR A 283 9.66 -0.22 -11.43
C THR A 283 9.13 0.57 -12.62
N LYS A 284 9.02 1.90 -12.50
CA LYS A 284 8.54 2.76 -13.61
C LYS A 284 9.54 2.86 -14.76
N GLY A 285 10.82 2.52 -14.51
CA GLY A 285 11.92 2.86 -15.41
C GLY A 285 12.15 4.36 -15.46
N GLU A 286 13.29 4.81 -15.97
CA GLU A 286 13.47 6.21 -16.36
C GLU A 286 12.52 6.49 -17.53
N GLN A 287 11.28 6.85 -17.25
CA GLN A 287 10.45 7.53 -18.24
C GLN A 287 11.15 8.86 -18.48
N LYS A 288 11.91 8.95 -19.57
CA LYS A 288 12.44 10.22 -20.07
C LYS A 288 11.28 11.21 -20.09
N GLN A 289 11.40 12.21 -19.23
CA GLN A 289 10.56 13.40 -19.26
C GLN A 289 10.62 14.07 -20.64
#